data_0788c78bb8752cb544378d0fee00a010
#
_entry.id   0788c78bb8752cb544378d0fee00a010
#
_cell.length_a   1.000
_cell.length_b   1.000
_cell.length_c   1.000
_cell.angle_alpha   90.00
_cell.angle_beta   90.00
_cell.angle_gamma   90.00
#
_symmetry.space_group_name_H-M   'P 1'
#
loop_
_entity.id
_entity.type
_entity.pdbx_description
1 polymer ?
#
loop_
_entity_poly.entity_id
_entity_poly.type
_entity_poly.pdbx_seq_one_letter_code
_entity_poly.pdbx_strand_id
1 'polypeptide(L)'
;IALFLSEFKQIEVTIIGGRIDDSSQSCIGDHGRRLLQTIWPDLAFVSCNGWDLEKGITAPTEEKAALKRDLMANARRRILLADSSKYGAWSLFNIAPLASLTDIVTDAHLPDKTREALETLSPQLIIAD
;
A
#
# COMPACT_ATOMS: atom_id res chain seq x y z
N ILE A 1 -1.59 -11.54 -9.05
CA ILE A 1 -0.98 -10.50 -9.91
C ILE A 1 0.27 -11.03 -10.58
N ALA A 2 1.29 -11.54 -9.84
CA ALA A 2 2.58 -11.94 -10.42
C ALA A 2 2.41 -13.01 -11.53
N LEU A 3 1.65 -14.08 -11.28
CA LEU A 3 1.37 -15.12 -12.30
C LEU A 3 0.66 -14.55 -13.52
N PHE A 4 -0.31 -13.68 -13.33
CA PHE A 4 -1.01 -13.02 -14.43
C PHE A 4 -0.06 -12.16 -15.26
N LEU A 5 0.77 -11.34 -14.62
CA LEU A 5 1.72 -10.46 -15.32
C LEU A 5 2.80 -11.27 -16.06
N SER A 6 3.18 -12.44 -15.57
CA SER A 6 4.20 -13.29 -16.23
C SER A 6 3.76 -13.87 -17.59
N GLU A 7 2.46 -13.79 -17.92
CA GLU A 7 1.95 -14.18 -19.25
C GLU A 7 2.30 -13.16 -20.35
N PHE A 8 2.66 -11.93 -19.95
CA PHE A 8 2.99 -10.85 -20.88
C PHE A 8 4.52 -10.78 -21.09
N LYS A 9 5.00 -11.19 -22.25
CA LYS A 9 6.44 -11.29 -22.56
C LYS A 9 7.21 -9.98 -22.45
N GLN A 10 6.53 -8.83 -22.56
CA GLN A 10 7.11 -7.49 -22.44
C GLN A 10 7.26 -7.03 -20.98
N ILE A 11 6.75 -7.79 -20.01
CA ILE A 11 6.82 -7.45 -18.59
C ILE A 11 7.79 -8.41 -17.89
N GLU A 12 8.85 -7.85 -17.32
CA GLU A 12 9.73 -8.62 -16.45
C GLU A 12 9.14 -8.64 -15.03
N VAL A 13 8.88 -9.83 -14.51
CA VAL A 13 8.25 -10.03 -13.20
C VAL A 13 9.25 -10.62 -12.21
N THR A 14 9.50 -9.90 -11.14
CA THR A 14 10.31 -10.39 -10.01
C THR A 14 9.43 -10.55 -8.77
N ILE A 15 9.54 -11.70 -8.10
CA ILE A 15 8.90 -11.96 -6.80
C ILE A 15 9.96 -11.84 -5.72
N ILE A 16 9.69 -11.03 -4.70
CA ILE A 16 10.63 -10.80 -3.60
C ILE A 16 10.90 -12.04 -2.72
N GLY A 17 10.05 -13.07 -2.84
CA GLY A 17 10.21 -14.32 -2.12
C GLY A 17 9.87 -14.23 -0.63
N GLY A 18 10.23 -15.30 0.11
CA GLY A 18 9.91 -15.44 1.52
C GLY A 18 8.75 -16.40 1.78
N ARG A 19 8.15 -16.30 2.96
CA ARG A 19 6.97 -17.08 3.34
C ARG A 19 5.71 -16.47 2.71
N ILE A 20 4.82 -17.30 2.22
CA ILE A 20 3.49 -16.86 1.77
C ILE A 20 2.56 -16.80 2.97
N ASP A 21 1.94 -15.65 3.17
CA ASP A 21 0.87 -15.46 4.17
C ASP A 21 -0.45 -15.93 3.57
N ASP A 22 -1.10 -16.90 4.23
CA ASP A 22 -2.31 -17.54 3.73
C ASP A 22 -3.49 -16.57 3.58
N SER A 23 -3.60 -15.59 4.49
CA SER A 23 -4.72 -14.66 4.51
C SER A 23 -4.69 -13.64 3.37
N SER A 24 -3.50 -13.21 2.95
CA SER A 24 -3.31 -12.19 1.93
C SER A 24 -2.71 -12.71 0.62
N GLN A 25 -2.29 -14.00 0.58
CA GLN A 25 -1.61 -14.60 -0.55
C GLN A 25 -0.41 -13.76 -1.02
N SER A 26 0.32 -13.18 -0.07
CA SER A 26 1.47 -12.31 -0.32
C SER A 26 2.74 -12.83 0.34
N CYS A 27 3.88 -12.49 -0.23
CA CYS A 27 5.19 -12.77 0.38
C CYS A 27 5.42 -11.88 1.60
N ILE A 28 5.93 -12.47 2.67
CA ILE A 28 6.30 -11.77 3.91
C ILE A 28 7.65 -12.27 4.43
N GLY A 29 8.23 -11.51 5.35
CA GLY A 29 9.47 -11.88 6.05
C GLY A 29 10.70 -11.15 5.52
N ASP A 30 11.84 -11.43 6.16
CA ASP A 30 13.08 -10.65 6.00
C ASP A 30 13.74 -10.77 4.62
N HIS A 31 13.52 -11.87 3.90
CA HIS A 31 14.09 -12.01 2.54
C HIS A 31 13.57 -10.92 1.60
N GLY A 32 12.26 -10.73 1.55
CA GLY A 32 11.64 -9.68 0.75
C GLY A 32 12.05 -8.29 1.19
N ARG A 33 12.10 -8.06 2.51
CA ARG A 33 12.51 -6.79 3.09
C ARG A 33 13.94 -6.40 2.70
N ARG A 34 14.90 -7.34 2.77
CA ARG A 34 16.29 -7.10 2.36
C ARG A 34 16.39 -6.71 0.89
N LEU A 35 15.63 -7.36 0.02
CA LEU A 35 15.58 -7.00 -1.40
C LEU A 35 15.02 -5.58 -1.58
N LEU A 36 13.89 -5.26 -0.93
CA LEU A 36 13.26 -3.92 -1.02
C LEU A 36 14.18 -2.79 -0.55
N GLN A 37 15.07 -3.04 0.40
CA GLN A 37 16.06 -2.07 0.87
C GLN A 37 17.18 -1.77 -0.14
N THR A 38 17.31 -2.58 -1.18
CA THR A 38 18.36 -2.42 -2.21
C THR A 38 17.87 -1.88 -3.53
N ILE A 39 16.57 -1.62 -3.67
CA ILE A 39 15.96 -1.13 -4.90
C ILE A 39 15.30 0.23 -4.70
N TRP A 40 15.20 1.00 -5.77
CA TRP A 40 14.54 2.32 -5.80
C TRP A 40 13.43 2.31 -6.87
N PRO A 41 12.24 1.84 -6.54
CA PRO A 41 11.15 1.79 -7.51
C PRO A 41 10.62 3.19 -7.84
N ASP A 42 10.25 3.41 -9.09
CA ASP A 42 9.57 4.64 -9.48
C ASP A 42 8.16 4.73 -8.89
N LEU A 43 7.46 3.59 -8.83
CA LEU A 43 6.10 3.49 -8.29
C LEU A 43 6.03 2.35 -7.28
N ALA A 44 5.44 2.62 -6.12
CA ALA A 44 5.03 1.61 -5.15
C ALA A 44 3.52 1.67 -4.96
N PHE A 45 2.83 0.61 -5.31
CA PHE A 45 1.41 0.43 -5.00
C PHE A 45 1.28 -0.24 -3.64
N VAL A 46 0.67 0.46 -2.70
CA VAL A 46 0.49 0.01 -1.32
C VAL A 46 -0.98 -0.30 -1.08
N SER A 47 -1.26 -1.49 -0.60
CA SER A 47 -2.57 -1.87 -0.07
C SER A 47 -2.55 -1.90 1.45
N CYS A 48 -3.70 -1.82 2.09
CA CYS A 48 -3.83 -1.88 3.55
C CYS A 48 -5.06 -2.68 3.99
N ASN A 49 -5.12 -3.01 5.27
CA ASN A 49 -6.29 -3.63 5.87
C ASN A 49 -7.27 -2.61 6.46
N GLY A 50 -6.78 -1.41 6.73
CA GLY A 50 -7.57 -0.27 7.18
C GLY A 50 -6.78 1.00 7.03
N TRP A 51 -7.50 2.12 6.86
CA TRP A 51 -6.91 3.44 6.71
C TRP A 51 -7.86 4.54 7.19
N ASP A 52 -7.33 5.59 7.75
CA ASP A 52 -8.07 6.79 8.11
C ASP A 52 -7.17 8.03 8.22
N LEU A 53 -7.82 9.20 8.42
CA LEU A 53 -7.13 10.49 8.51
C LEU A 53 -6.19 10.58 9.72
N GLU A 54 -6.55 9.98 10.84
CA GLU A 54 -5.81 10.08 12.10
C GLU A 54 -4.71 9.03 12.21
N LYS A 55 -5.05 7.78 11.93
CA LYS A 55 -4.16 6.61 12.12
C LYS A 55 -3.30 6.28 10.91
N GLY A 56 -3.62 6.87 9.74
CA GLY A 56 -2.95 6.54 8.50
C GLY A 56 -3.31 5.17 7.97
N ILE A 57 -2.35 4.46 7.40
CA ILE A 57 -2.52 3.10 6.86
C ILE A 57 -1.98 2.07 7.85
N THR A 58 -2.71 0.95 7.99
CA THR A 58 -2.45 -0.07 9.02
C THR A 58 -2.47 -1.49 8.48
N ALA A 59 -1.83 -2.40 9.21
CA ALA A 59 -1.76 -3.83 8.91
C ALA A 59 -1.95 -4.68 10.18
N PRO A 60 -2.43 -5.95 10.04
CA PRO A 60 -2.72 -6.79 11.20
C PRO A 60 -1.47 -7.36 11.87
N THR A 61 -0.33 -7.43 11.18
CA THR A 61 0.91 -7.98 11.72
C THR A 61 2.09 -7.03 11.47
N GLU A 62 3.08 -7.08 12.37
CA GLU A 62 4.32 -6.29 12.22
C GLU A 62 5.10 -6.69 10.96
N GLU A 63 5.12 -7.98 10.60
CA GLU A 63 5.78 -8.45 9.37
C GLU A 63 5.21 -7.75 8.12
N LYS A 64 3.87 -7.65 8.02
CA LYS A 64 3.21 -6.95 6.91
C LYS A 64 3.48 -5.45 6.93
N ALA A 65 3.44 -4.84 8.10
CA ALA A 65 3.70 -3.41 8.25
C ALA A 65 5.15 -3.07 7.90
N ALA A 66 6.11 -3.83 8.40
CA ALA A 66 7.54 -3.63 8.15
C ALA A 66 7.88 -3.75 6.66
N LEU A 67 7.36 -4.77 5.97
CA LEU A 67 7.58 -4.95 4.53
C LEU A 67 7.04 -3.77 3.72
N LYS A 68 5.87 -3.25 4.08
CA LYS A 68 5.27 -2.08 3.39
C LYS A 68 6.03 -0.79 3.68
N ARG A 69 6.53 -0.61 4.91
CA ARG A 69 7.43 0.50 5.24
C ARG A 69 8.70 0.47 4.39
N ASP A 70 9.34 -0.71 4.25
CA ASP A 70 10.54 -0.86 3.41
C ASP A 70 10.22 -0.58 1.93
N LEU A 71 9.08 -1.06 1.41
CA LEU A 71 8.63 -0.75 0.05
C LEU A 71 8.47 0.76 -0.18
N MET A 72 7.88 1.46 0.78
CA MET A 72 7.63 2.90 0.68
C MET A 72 8.89 3.74 0.83
N ALA A 73 9.88 3.28 1.61
CA ALA A 73 11.05 4.07 2.00
C ALA A 73 11.87 4.57 0.80
N ASN A 74 12.01 3.74 -0.24
CA ASN A 74 12.84 4.04 -1.41
C ASN A 74 12.02 4.40 -2.65
N ALA A 75 10.70 4.33 -2.61
CA ALA A 75 9.85 4.59 -3.76
C ALA A 75 9.74 6.10 -4.05
N ARG A 76 9.83 6.48 -5.31
CA ARG A 76 9.62 7.86 -5.74
C ARG A 76 8.16 8.28 -5.58
N ARG A 77 7.22 7.45 -6.03
CA ARG A 77 5.78 7.64 -5.80
C ARG A 77 5.23 6.49 -4.96
N ARG A 78 4.46 6.83 -3.95
CA ARG A 78 3.85 5.92 -2.98
C ARG A 78 2.34 6.08 -3.09
N ILE A 79 1.70 5.12 -3.75
CA ILE A 79 0.29 5.17 -4.14
C ILE A 79 -0.49 4.20 -3.27
N LEU A 80 -1.38 4.70 -2.42
CA LEU A 80 -2.34 3.86 -1.72
C LEU A 80 -3.44 3.44 -2.69
N LEU A 81 -3.68 2.13 -2.79
CA LEU A 81 -4.85 1.56 -3.45
C LEU A 81 -5.76 0.92 -2.39
N ALA A 82 -6.82 1.59 -2.01
CA ALA A 82 -7.73 1.10 -0.98
C ALA A 82 -9.14 1.63 -1.24
N ASP A 83 -10.11 0.72 -1.26
CA ASP A 83 -11.52 1.08 -1.38
C ASP A 83 -12.06 1.74 -0.10
N SER A 84 -13.17 2.44 -0.24
CA SER A 84 -13.84 3.18 0.84
C SER A 84 -14.32 2.27 1.98
N SER A 85 -14.56 0.97 1.72
CA SER A 85 -15.01 0.03 2.75
C SER A 85 -13.97 -0.18 3.85
N LYS A 86 -12.70 0.11 3.57
CA LYS A 86 -11.59 0.04 4.53
C LYS A 86 -11.33 1.35 5.27
N TYR A 87 -12.01 2.43 4.87
CA TYR A 87 -11.88 3.72 5.54
C TYR A 87 -12.55 3.69 6.93
N GLY A 88 -11.89 4.27 7.93
CA GLY A 88 -12.36 4.28 9.32
C GLY A 88 -12.12 2.97 10.07
N ALA A 89 -11.58 1.96 9.40
CA ALA A 89 -11.08 0.75 10.05
C ALA A 89 -9.56 0.84 10.27
N TRP A 90 -9.07 0.21 11.31
CA TRP A 90 -7.63 0.12 11.58
C TRP A 90 -7.25 -1.24 12.14
N SER A 91 -6.01 -1.61 11.91
CA SER A 91 -5.36 -2.80 12.45
C SER A 91 -4.30 -2.42 13.48
N LEU A 92 -3.73 -3.40 14.16
CA LEU A 92 -2.84 -3.20 15.30
C LEU A 92 -1.55 -2.42 14.95
N PHE A 93 -0.98 -2.63 13.76
CA PHE A 93 0.32 -2.08 13.40
C PHE A 93 0.20 -0.95 12.38
N ASN A 94 0.75 0.20 12.71
CA ASN A 94 0.82 1.33 11.78
C ASN A 94 1.88 1.08 10.71
N ILE A 95 1.53 1.36 9.44
CA ILE A 95 2.45 1.34 8.32
C ILE A 95 3.04 2.75 8.15
N ALA A 96 2.19 3.75 7.94
CA ALA A 96 2.60 5.12 7.69
C ALA A 96 1.42 6.10 7.86
N PRO A 97 1.68 7.38 8.16
CA PRO A 97 0.67 8.42 8.06
C PRO A 97 0.28 8.67 6.59
N LEU A 98 -0.94 9.14 6.33
CA LEU A 98 -1.38 9.44 4.97
C LEU A 98 -0.49 10.48 4.28
N ALA A 99 0.04 11.44 5.03
CA ALA A 99 0.92 12.49 4.49
C ALA A 99 2.24 11.96 3.90
N SER A 100 2.65 10.73 4.20
CA SER A 100 3.83 10.11 3.59
C SER A 100 3.56 9.47 2.23
N LEU A 101 2.30 9.39 1.81
CA LEU A 101 1.91 8.98 0.47
C LEU A 101 2.07 10.13 -0.52
N THR A 102 2.17 9.81 -1.80
CA THR A 102 2.09 10.79 -2.89
C THR A 102 0.69 10.84 -3.49
N ASP A 103 0.00 9.71 -3.50
CA ASP A 103 -1.33 9.57 -4.09
C ASP A 103 -2.18 8.63 -3.24
N ILE A 104 -3.49 8.89 -3.20
CA ILE A 104 -4.50 8.02 -2.62
C ILE A 104 -5.53 7.74 -3.69
N VAL A 105 -5.67 6.48 -4.08
CA VAL A 105 -6.67 6.03 -5.04
C VAL A 105 -7.74 5.25 -4.28
N THR A 106 -8.98 5.72 -4.39
CA THR A 106 -10.14 5.10 -3.75
C THR A 106 -11.38 5.25 -4.64
N ASP A 107 -12.47 4.61 -4.28
CA ASP A 107 -13.76 4.71 -4.99
C ASP A 107 -14.60 5.92 -4.54
N ALA A 108 -15.72 6.13 -5.23
CA ALA A 108 -16.59 7.28 -5.02
C ALA A 108 -17.49 7.21 -3.75
N HIS A 109 -17.43 6.11 -2.97
CA HIS A 109 -18.32 5.89 -1.83
C HIS A 109 -17.83 6.51 -0.51
N LEU A 110 -16.73 7.25 -0.51
CA LEU A 110 -16.30 8.01 0.66
C LEU A 110 -17.33 9.12 1.00
N PRO A 111 -17.61 9.33 2.31
CA PRO A 111 -18.41 10.49 2.72
C PRO A 111 -17.79 11.81 2.25
N ASP A 112 -18.62 12.77 1.84
CA ASP A 112 -18.14 14.07 1.32
C ASP A 112 -17.18 14.79 2.26
N LYS A 113 -17.49 14.82 3.56
CA LYS A 113 -16.63 15.43 4.58
C LYS A 113 -15.24 14.78 4.64
N THR A 114 -15.17 13.47 4.45
CA THR A 114 -13.91 12.73 4.42
C THR A 114 -13.14 13.08 3.15
N ARG A 115 -13.80 13.16 2.02
CA ARG A 115 -13.20 13.56 0.75
C ARG A 115 -12.60 14.96 0.84
N GLU A 116 -13.38 15.93 1.32
CA GLU A 116 -12.91 17.30 1.54
C GLU A 116 -11.67 17.35 2.46
N ALA A 117 -11.68 16.58 3.55
CA ALA A 117 -10.53 16.52 4.45
C ALA A 117 -9.30 15.89 3.79
N LEU A 118 -9.45 14.83 3.00
CA LEU A 118 -8.36 14.21 2.25
C LEU A 118 -7.77 15.14 1.19
N GLU A 119 -8.59 15.94 0.52
CA GLU A 119 -8.15 16.95 -0.46
C GLU A 119 -7.27 18.06 0.15
N THR A 120 -7.34 18.27 1.46
CA THR A 120 -6.46 19.21 2.16
C THR A 120 -5.07 18.64 2.48
N LEU A 121 -4.89 17.32 2.35
CA LEU A 121 -3.59 16.68 2.59
C LEU A 121 -2.65 16.85 1.40
N SER A 122 -1.36 16.59 1.65
CA SER A 122 -0.35 16.63 0.59
C SER A 122 -0.51 15.56 -0.51
N PRO A 123 -0.98 14.32 -0.24
CA PRO A 123 -1.23 13.35 -1.30
C PRO A 123 -2.35 13.79 -2.25
N GLN A 124 -2.17 13.51 -3.55
CA GLN A 124 -3.23 13.69 -4.54
C GLN A 124 -4.33 12.64 -4.33
N LEU A 125 -5.57 13.08 -4.15
CA LEU A 125 -6.73 12.19 -4.11
C LEU A 125 -7.20 11.88 -5.53
N ILE A 126 -7.34 10.60 -5.85
CA ILE A 126 -7.84 10.09 -7.13
C ILE A 126 -9.05 9.21 -6.86
N ILE A 127 -10.19 9.58 -7.39
CA ILE A 127 -11.41 8.77 -7.31
C ILE A 127 -11.48 7.90 -8.55
N ALA A 128 -11.48 6.59 -8.33
CA ALA A 128 -11.69 5.60 -9.39
C ALA A 128 -13.19 5.36 -9.59
N ASP A 129 -13.58 5.28 -10.83
CA ASP A 129 -14.97 4.97 -11.24
C ASP A 129 -15.28 3.47 -11.11
#